data_6807ee6e04c6567ba5e5c70ae5c206aa
#
_entry.id   6807ee6e04c6567ba5e5c70ae5c206aa
#
_cell.length_a   1.000
_cell.length_b   1.000
_cell.length_c   1.000
_cell.angle_alpha   90.00
_cell.angle_beta   90.00
_cell.angle_gamma   90.00
#
_symmetry.space_group_name_H-M   'P 1'
#
loop_
_entity.id
_entity.type
_entity.pdbx_description
1 polymer ?
#
loop_
_entity_poly.entity_id
_entity_poly.type
_entity_poly.pdbx_seq_one_letter_code
_entity_poly.pdbx_strand_id
1 'polypeptide(L)'
;MEFATSRFTIGRMHPRRWWTRKRVFVPAAALLALLATLWAAWLRSGTTRVVVYNETGTNWPVLLVTAGGKVGRFRQVADEASVRLNLRGATQTTEIVLYIDSTNEPAWKGGVVDPSVGERHILRVQRSGDVELSTISSFIHGLLGE
;
A
#
# COMPACT_ATOMS: atom_id res chain seq x y z
N MET A 1 7.33 76.34 46.52
CA MET A 1 7.83 74.93 46.37
C MET A 1 6.67 74.12 45.84
N GLU A 2 6.62 73.92 44.52
CA GLU A 2 5.61 73.09 43.86
C GLU A 2 6.21 71.65 43.58
N PHE A 3 5.56 70.66 44.12
CA PHE A 3 5.91 69.27 43.85
C PHE A 3 5.11 68.80 42.61
N ALA A 4 5.81 68.60 41.51
CA ALA A 4 5.29 68.00 40.32
C ALA A 4 5.12 66.45 40.52
N THR A 5 3.86 66.03 40.59
CA THR A 5 3.49 64.59 40.62
C THR A 5 3.52 64.03 39.18
N SER A 6 4.60 63.31 38.86
CA SER A 6 4.72 62.57 37.63
C SER A 6 3.77 61.32 37.65
N ARG A 7 2.71 61.38 36.83
CA ARG A 7 1.83 60.20 36.60
C ARG A 7 2.51 59.24 35.65
N PHE A 8 2.98 58.10 36.20
CA PHE A 8 3.43 56.98 35.40
C PHE A 8 2.22 56.28 34.76
N THR A 9 2.07 56.41 33.45
CA THR A 9 1.05 55.72 32.68
C THR A 9 1.59 54.37 32.31
N ILE A 10 1.15 53.32 33.04
CA ILE A 10 1.46 51.94 32.70
C ILE A 10 0.68 51.56 31.43
N GLY A 11 1.39 51.50 30.31
CA GLY A 11 0.83 51.05 29.05
C GLY A 11 0.28 49.59 29.17
N ARG A 12 -1.03 49.46 29.05
CA ARG A 12 -1.69 48.15 28.95
C ARG A 12 -1.20 47.45 27.70
N MET A 13 -0.30 46.45 27.87
CA MET A 13 0.03 45.50 26.83
C MET A 13 -1.22 44.68 26.49
N HIS A 14 -1.73 44.86 25.28
CA HIS A 14 -2.88 44.12 24.77
C HIS A 14 -2.49 42.65 24.52
N PRO A 15 -3.12 41.65 25.17
CA PRO A 15 -2.84 40.23 24.97
C PRO A 15 -3.53 39.65 23.72
N ARG A 16 -3.97 40.48 22.76
CA ARG A 16 -4.84 40.05 21.65
C ARG A 16 -4.14 39.37 20.49
N ARG A 17 -2.78 39.36 20.40
CA ARG A 17 -2.08 38.81 19.23
C ARG A 17 -1.76 37.30 19.36
N TRP A 18 -1.87 36.69 20.54
CA TRP A 18 -1.47 35.29 20.73
C TRP A 18 -2.59 34.28 20.44
N TRP A 19 -3.84 34.67 20.58
CA TRP A 19 -5.01 33.83 20.33
C TRP A 19 -5.32 33.64 18.85
N THR A 20 -4.99 34.56 17.98
CA THR A 20 -5.21 34.45 16.54
C THR A 20 -4.24 33.46 15.88
N ARG A 21 -3.00 33.32 16.38
CA ARG A 21 -2.03 32.38 15.86
C ARG A 21 -2.45 30.92 16.11
N LYS A 22 -2.95 30.57 17.30
CA LYS A 22 -3.41 29.21 17.60
C LYS A 22 -4.58 28.75 16.74
N ARG A 23 -5.50 29.65 16.39
CA ARG A 23 -6.67 29.33 15.55
C ARG A 23 -6.31 29.00 14.09
N VAL A 24 -5.16 29.46 13.61
CA VAL A 24 -4.71 29.20 12.24
C VAL A 24 -3.73 28.03 12.22
N PHE A 25 -2.89 27.84 13.23
CA PHE A 25 -1.89 26.78 13.29
C PHE A 25 -2.52 25.38 13.46
N VAL A 26 -3.58 25.24 14.24
CA VAL A 26 -4.23 23.95 14.47
C VAL A 26 -4.85 23.37 13.17
N PRO A 27 -5.68 24.14 12.43
CA PRO A 27 -6.22 23.61 11.17
C PRO A 27 -5.16 23.42 10.09
N ALA A 28 -4.10 24.25 10.04
CA ALA A 28 -3.01 24.07 9.10
C ALA A 28 -2.18 22.80 9.38
N ALA A 29 -1.89 22.51 10.64
CA ALA A 29 -1.21 21.29 11.04
C ALA A 29 -2.06 20.03 10.76
N ALA A 30 -3.37 20.09 11.02
CA ALA A 30 -4.29 19.01 10.70
C ALA A 30 -4.38 18.76 9.18
N LEU A 31 -4.41 19.82 8.37
CA LEU A 31 -4.41 19.71 6.91
C LEU A 31 -3.10 19.08 6.39
N LEU A 32 -1.94 19.51 6.92
CA LEU A 32 -0.65 18.94 6.57
C LEU A 32 -0.55 17.46 6.96
N ALA A 33 -1.04 17.07 8.13
CA ALA A 33 -1.09 15.69 8.56
C ALA A 33 -1.99 14.85 7.63
N LEU A 34 -3.15 15.37 7.25
CA LEU A 34 -4.05 14.73 6.30
C LEU A 34 -3.39 14.54 4.92
N LEU A 35 -2.75 15.58 4.39
CA LEU A 35 -2.04 15.51 3.12
C LEU A 35 -0.86 14.52 3.16
N ALA A 36 -0.12 14.47 4.27
CA ALA A 36 0.97 13.52 4.45
C ALA A 36 0.47 12.08 4.54
N THR A 37 -0.67 11.83 5.21
CA THR A 37 -1.28 10.50 5.27
C THR A 37 -1.83 10.06 3.91
N LEU A 38 -2.49 10.96 3.18
CA LEU A 38 -2.97 10.68 1.82
C LEU A 38 -1.80 10.40 0.86
N TRP A 39 -0.71 11.14 0.96
CA TRP A 39 0.48 10.90 0.16
C TRP A 39 1.17 9.58 0.51
N ALA A 40 1.30 9.25 1.80
CA ALA A 40 1.82 7.96 2.24
C ALA A 40 0.93 6.79 1.78
N ALA A 41 -0.40 6.95 1.81
CA ALA A 41 -1.34 5.98 1.26
C ALA A 41 -1.19 5.84 -0.25
N TRP A 42 -1.04 6.95 -0.98
CA TRP A 42 -0.79 6.95 -2.43
C TRP A 42 0.54 6.27 -2.78
N LEU A 43 1.63 6.53 -2.06
CA LEU A 43 2.91 5.84 -2.24
C LEU A 43 2.83 4.33 -1.96
N ARG A 44 1.96 3.90 -1.03
CA ARG A 44 1.73 2.49 -0.73
C ARG A 44 0.79 1.81 -1.73
N SER A 45 -0.18 2.53 -2.28
CA SER A 45 -1.14 2.00 -3.24
C SER A 45 -0.54 1.71 -4.62
N GLY A 46 0.57 2.36 -4.95
CA GLY A 46 1.19 2.28 -6.29
C GLY A 46 2.02 1.01 -6.56
N THR A 47 1.99 -0.03 -5.71
CA THR A 47 2.70 -1.28 -5.98
C THR A 47 1.75 -2.40 -6.33
N THR A 48 1.66 -2.72 -7.61
CA THR A 48 1.00 -3.93 -8.07
C THR A 48 1.67 -5.16 -7.47
N ARG A 49 0.88 -6.11 -7.00
CA ARG A 49 1.38 -7.35 -6.41
C ARG A 49 0.50 -8.53 -6.76
N VAL A 50 1.16 -9.67 -6.94
CA VAL A 50 0.49 -10.96 -7.15
C VAL A 50 0.63 -11.78 -5.87
N VAL A 51 -0.48 -12.28 -5.36
CA VAL A 51 -0.54 -13.15 -4.18
C VAL A 51 -1.09 -14.50 -4.62
N VAL A 52 -0.38 -15.57 -4.33
CA VAL A 52 -0.81 -16.94 -4.67
C VAL A 52 -1.06 -17.68 -3.37
N TYR A 53 -2.26 -18.22 -3.22
CA TYR A 53 -2.67 -19.09 -2.12
C TYR A 53 -2.62 -20.55 -2.58
N ASN A 54 -1.98 -21.39 -1.79
CA ASN A 54 -1.99 -22.83 -1.97
C ASN A 54 -3.13 -23.43 -1.15
N GLU A 55 -4.22 -23.79 -1.79
CA GLU A 55 -5.37 -24.46 -1.17
C GLU A 55 -5.56 -25.87 -1.75
N THR A 56 -4.46 -26.49 -2.22
CA THR A 56 -4.51 -27.80 -2.89
C THR A 56 -4.56 -29.01 -1.95
N GLY A 57 -4.28 -28.83 -0.68
CA GLY A 57 -4.13 -29.91 0.29
C GLY A 57 -2.73 -30.54 0.27
N THR A 58 -1.79 -29.99 -0.52
CA THR A 58 -0.42 -30.53 -0.65
C THR A 58 0.61 -29.40 -0.59
N ASN A 59 1.81 -29.74 -0.12
CA ASN A 59 2.92 -28.79 -0.13
C ASN A 59 3.57 -28.76 -1.52
N TRP A 60 3.88 -27.57 -2.01
CA TRP A 60 4.63 -27.42 -3.26
C TRP A 60 6.12 -27.28 -2.99
N PRO A 61 6.97 -28.17 -3.51
CA PRO A 61 8.42 -28.05 -3.38
C PRO A 61 8.95 -26.74 -3.97
N VAL A 62 8.43 -26.36 -5.14
CA VAL A 62 8.80 -25.14 -5.85
C VAL A 62 7.58 -24.53 -6.54
N LEU A 63 7.41 -23.22 -6.37
CA LEU A 63 6.46 -22.41 -7.12
C LEU A 63 7.23 -21.31 -7.83
N LEU A 64 7.07 -21.20 -9.15
CA LEU A 64 7.52 -20.07 -9.94
C LEU A 64 6.29 -19.24 -10.35
N VAL A 65 6.36 -17.93 -10.11
CA VAL A 65 5.34 -16.98 -10.51
C VAL A 65 5.99 -15.96 -11.41
N THR A 66 5.47 -15.84 -12.63
CA THR A 66 5.94 -14.84 -13.59
C THR A 66 4.84 -13.82 -13.83
N ALA A 67 5.12 -12.54 -13.66
CA ALA A 67 4.20 -11.45 -13.92
C ALA A 67 4.96 -10.13 -14.09
N GLY A 68 4.50 -9.25 -14.98
CA GLY A 68 5.10 -7.93 -15.19
C GLY A 68 6.57 -7.98 -15.62
N GLY A 69 7.02 -9.05 -16.26
CA GLY A 69 8.42 -9.27 -16.62
C GLY A 69 9.30 -9.69 -15.43
N LYS A 70 8.72 -9.94 -14.25
CA LYS A 70 9.42 -10.44 -13.08
C LYS A 70 9.12 -11.91 -12.82
N VAL A 71 10.09 -12.61 -12.27
CA VAL A 71 9.99 -14.01 -11.87
C VAL A 71 10.24 -14.11 -10.36
N GLY A 72 9.25 -14.63 -9.65
CA GLY A 72 9.37 -15.01 -8.25
C GLY A 72 9.53 -16.52 -8.12
N ARG A 73 10.55 -16.97 -7.40
CA ARG A 73 10.75 -18.38 -7.07
C ARG A 73 10.58 -18.60 -5.58
N PHE A 74 9.62 -19.41 -5.22
CA PHE A 74 9.29 -19.75 -3.84
C PHE A 74 9.54 -21.23 -3.61
N ARG A 75 10.15 -21.59 -2.48
CA ARG A 75 10.43 -22.97 -2.10
C ARG A 75 9.58 -23.38 -0.91
N GLN A 76 9.16 -24.62 -0.88
CA GLN A 76 8.42 -25.22 0.23
C GLN A 76 7.17 -24.40 0.59
N VAL A 77 6.31 -24.16 -0.39
CA VAL A 77 5.03 -23.49 -0.14
C VAL A 77 4.07 -24.51 0.48
N ALA A 78 3.85 -24.37 1.79
CA ALA A 78 2.96 -25.26 2.52
C ALA A 78 1.51 -25.14 2.03
N ASP A 79 0.72 -26.16 2.31
CA ASP A 79 -0.73 -26.06 2.17
C ASP A 79 -1.29 -24.94 3.05
N GLU A 80 -2.32 -24.26 2.59
CA GLU A 80 -2.93 -23.07 3.21
C GLU A 80 -1.99 -21.85 3.34
N ALA A 81 -0.77 -21.92 2.80
CA ALA A 81 0.17 -20.81 2.80
C ALA A 81 -0.04 -19.89 1.59
N SER A 82 0.40 -18.65 1.74
CA SER A 82 0.42 -17.68 0.65
C SER A 82 1.82 -17.14 0.38
N VAL A 83 2.10 -16.90 -0.89
CA VAL A 83 3.33 -16.22 -1.34
C VAL A 83 2.99 -14.93 -2.06
N ARG A 84 3.92 -13.98 -2.07
CA ARG A 84 3.69 -12.65 -2.64
C ARG A 84 4.83 -12.27 -3.57
N LEU A 85 4.47 -11.89 -4.80
CA LEU A 85 5.37 -11.32 -5.79
C LEU A 85 5.07 -9.81 -5.91
N ASN A 86 6.01 -8.98 -5.51
CA ASN A 86 5.90 -7.53 -5.66
C ASN A 86 6.43 -7.11 -7.03
N LEU A 87 5.62 -6.35 -7.78
CA LEU A 87 5.97 -5.88 -9.11
C LEU A 87 6.56 -4.46 -9.13
N ARG A 88 7.08 -4.01 -8.00
CA ARG A 88 7.72 -2.68 -7.91
C ARG A 88 8.87 -2.57 -8.91
N GLY A 89 8.80 -1.56 -9.79
CA GLY A 89 9.79 -1.35 -10.84
C GLY A 89 9.65 -2.29 -12.04
N ALA A 90 8.59 -3.09 -12.12
CA ALA A 90 8.20 -3.76 -13.35
C ALA A 90 7.60 -2.73 -14.33
N THR A 91 7.83 -2.93 -15.63
CA THR A 91 7.40 -2.00 -16.68
C THR A 91 6.58 -2.67 -17.77
N GLN A 92 6.48 -4.00 -17.72
CA GLN A 92 5.81 -4.76 -18.78
C GLN A 92 4.43 -5.22 -18.32
N THR A 93 3.44 -4.96 -19.14
CA THR A 93 2.11 -5.57 -19.00
C THR A 93 2.17 -6.98 -19.55
N THR A 94 1.99 -7.99 -18.70
CA THR A 94 2.07 -9.41 -19.06
C THR A 94 1.00 -10.23 -18.37
N GLU A 95 0.76 -11.42 -18.89
CA GLU A 95 -0.06 -12.41 -18.19
C GLU A 95 0.68 -12.98 -16.98
N ILE A 96 -0.09 -13.41 -15.98
CA ILE A 96 0.44 -14.18 -14.85
C ILE A 96 0.60 -15.63 -15.29
N VAL A 97 1.77 -16.21 -15.04
CA VAL A 97 2.05 -17.61 -15.33
C VAL A 97 2.54 -18.29 -14.05
N LEU A 98 1.94 -19.42 -13.72
CA LEU A 98 2.32 -20.25 -12.57
C LEU A 98 2.95 -21.55 -13.06
N TYR A 99 4.09 -21.92 -12.47
CA TYR A 99 4.70 -23.22 -12.64
C TYR A 99 4.84 -23.86 -11.25
N ILE A 100 4.31 -25.06 -11.09
CA ILE A 100 4.38 -25.83 -9.86
C ILE A 100 5.34 -27.00 -10.08
N ASP A 101 6.19 -27.28 -9.09
CA ASP A 101 7.13 -28.39 -9.08
C ASP A 101 8.18 -28.37 -10.21
N SER A 102 8.57 -27.20 -10.67
CA SER A 102 9.61 -27.01 -11.70
C SER A 102 9.29 -27.72 -13.02
N THR A 103 8.04 -27.93 -13.33
CA THR A 103 7.61 -28.47 -14.64
C THR A 103 7.90 -27.46 -15.75
N ASN A 104 8.19 -27.94 -16.95
CA ASN A 104 8.40 -27.07 -18.12
C ASN A 104 7.07 -26.49 -18.67
N GLU A 105 5.95 -27.05 -18.24
CA GLU A 105 4.63 -26.59 -18.62
C GLU A 105 4.02 -25.74 -17.52
N PRO A 106 3.37 -24.64 -17.86
CA PRO A 106 2.69 -23.83 -16.88
C PRO A 106 1.51 -24.59 -16.30
N ALA A 107 1.41 -24.63 -14.98
CA ALA A 107 0.25 -25.17 -14.27
C ALA A 107 -0.99 -24.30 -14.51
N TRP A 108 -0.77 -23.00 -14.71
CA TRP A 108 -1.84 -22.06 -15.04
C TRP A 108 -1.26 -20.82 -15.72
N LYS A 109 -2.06 -20.26 -16.63
CA LYS A 109 -1.77 -19.01 -17.33
C LYS A 109 -3.05 -18.21 -17.51
N GLY A 110 -3.03 -16.94 -17.12
CA GLY A 110 -4.19 -16.08 -17.26
C GLY A 110 -4.02 -14.76 -16.51
N GLY A 111 -5.01 -13.90 -16.63
CA GLY A 111 -5.00 -12.58 -15.98
C GLY A 111 -3.88 -11.67 -16.49
N VAL A 112 -4.23 -10.49 -16.96
CA VAL A 112 -3.27 -9.48 -17.40
C VAL A 112 -2.94 -8.58 -16.22
N VAL A 113 -1.66 -8.37 -15.97
CA VAL A 113 -1.16 -7.50 -14.91
C VAL A 113 -0.49 -6.29 -15.51
N ASP A 114 -0.97 -5.13 -15.16
CA ASP A 114 -0.31 -3.86 -15.42
C ASP A 114 0.38 -3.36 -14.13
N PRO A 115 1.70 -3.32 -14.09
CA PRO A 115 2.42 -2.88 -12.88
C PRO A 115 2.16 -1.43 -12.49
N SER A 116 1.67 -0.60 -13.41
CA SER A 116 1.44 0.83 -13.18
C SER A 116 0.14 1.14 -12.45
N VAL A 117 -0.83 0.23 -12.45
CA VAL A 117 -2.19 0.48 -11.95
C VAL A 117 -2.30 0.33 -10.43
N GLY A 118 -1.35 -0.34 -9.79
CA GLY A 118 -1.37 -0.54 -8.34
C GLY A 118 -2.49 -1.50 -7.90
N GLU A 119 -2.63 -2.63 -8.58
CA GLU A 119 -3.62 -3.66 -8.29
C GLU A 119 -3.05 -4.81 -7.48
N ARG A 120 -3.92 -5.49 -6.78
CA ARG A 120 -3.62 -6.74 -6.08
C ARG A 120 -4.33 -7.88 -6.78
N HIS A 121 -3.57 -8.74 -7.44
CA HIS A 121 -4.06 -9.96 -8.04
C HIS A 121 -3.93 -11.11 -7.04
N ILE A 122 -5.03 -11.75 -6.73
CA ILE A 122 -5.10 -12.88 -5.78
C ILE A 122 -5.46 -14.12 -6.58
N LEU A 123 -4.57 -15.10 -6.56
CA LEU A 123 -4.78 -16.40 -7.16
C LEU A 123 -4.96 -17.43 -6.05
N ARG A 124 -6.05 -18.17 -6.10
CA ARG A 124 -6.30 -19.32 -5.21
C ARG A 124 -6.27 -20.58 -6.01
N VAL A 125 -5.30 -21.43 -5.75
CA VAL A 125 -5.17 -22.72 -6.40
C VAL A 125 -5.86 -23.76 -5.54
N GLN A 126 -7.00 -24.24 -6.02
CA GLN A 126 -7.87 -25.15 -5.27
C GLN A 126 -7.42 -26.61 -5.40
N ARG A 127 -7.95 -27.47 -4.55
CA ARG A 127 -7.69 -28.92 -4.56
C ARG A 127 -8.11 -29.60 -5.87
N SER A 128 -9.10 -29.07 -6.57
CA SER A 128 -9.51 -29.53 -7.91
C SER A 128 -8.47 -29.27 -9.01
N GLY A 129 -7.46 -28.43 -8.74
CA GLY A 129 -6.54 -27.90 -9.74
C GLY A 129 -7.03 -26.60 -10.41
N ASP A 130 -8.25 -26.17 -10.09
CA ASP A 130 -8.78 -24.90 -10.61
C ASP A 130 -8.06 -23.73 -9.97
N VAL A 131 -7.89 -22.65 -10.73
CA VAL A 131 -7.29 -21.40 -10.24
C VAL A 131 -8.32 -20.29 -10.33
N GLU A 132 -8.69 -19.79 -9.18
CA GLU A 132 -9.56 -18.62 -9.05
C GLU A 132 -8.70 -17.35 -9.03
N LEU A 133 -8.94 -16.43 -9.97
CA LEU A 133 -8.30 -15.12 -10.02
C LEU A 133 -9.27 -14.05 -9.54
N SER A 134 -8.87 -13.30 -8.52
CA SER A 134 -9.56 -12.10 -8.04
C SER A 134 -8.63 -10.90 -8.12
N THR A 135 -9.12 -9.80 -8.67
CA THR A 135 -8.34 -8.55 -8.76
C THR A 135 -8.98 -7.49 -7.89
N ILE A 136 -8.19 -6.90 -7.01
CA ILE A 136 -8.63 -5.88 -6.06
C ILE A 136 -7.76 -4.64 -6.26
N SER A 137 -8.39 -3.48 -6.44
CA SER A 137 -7.66 -2.23 -6.48
C SER A 137 -6.98 -1.97 -5.13
N SER A 138 -5.67 -1.81 -5.13
CA SER A 138 -4.89 -1.57 -3.90
C SER A 138 -5.22 -0.22 -3.25
N PHE A 139 -5.88 0.68 -3.97
CA PHE A 139 -6.34 1.97 -3.46
C PHE A 139 -7.43 1.79 -2.38
N ILE A 140 -8.36 0.85 -2.59
CA ILE A 140 -9.45 0.58 -1.64
C ILE A 140 -8.91 -0.04 -0.35
N HIS A 141 -7.97 -0.99 -0.45
CA HIS A 141 -7.37 -1.62 0.75
C HIS A 141 -6.49 -0.68 1.57
N GLY A 142 -5.80 0.27 0.91
CA GLY A 142 -5.02 1.30 1.61
C GLY A 142 -5.89 2.26 2.44
N LEU A 143 -7.16 2.44 2.07
CA LEU A 143 -8.13 3.27 2.79
C LEU A 143 -8.84 2.51 3.92
N LEU A 144 -9.07 1.21 3.78
CA LEU A 144 -9.83 0.39 4.74
C LEU A 144 -8.96 -0.27 5.82
N GLY A 145 -7.63 -0.19 5.71
CA GLY A 145 -6.71 -0.61 6.79
C GLY A 145 -6.58 -2.12 7.03
N GLU A 146 -6.98 -2.97 6.06
CA GLU A 146 -6.80 -4.43 6.12
C GLU A 146 -5.54 -4.92 5.40
#